data_b5698a694029525249fce2347b61bea9
#
_entry.id   b5698a694029525249fce2347b61bea9
#
_cell.length_a   1.000
_cell.length_b   1.000
_cell.length_c   1.000
_cell.angle_alpha   90.00
_cell.angle_beta   90.00
_cell.angle_gamma   90.00
#
_symmetry.space_group_name_H-M   'P 1'
#
loop_
_entity.id
_entity.type
_entity.pdbx_description
1 polymer ?
#
loop_
_entity_poly.entity_id
_entity_poly.type
_entity_poly.pdbx_seq_one_letter_code
_entity_poly.pdbx_strand_id
1 'polypeptide(L)'
;MKLGNVSFGLDSLNVVASGVKTSTVSNEPQLVALSTKGGFAITPAVSKALNLASGDNIMFVNNSSWAENEVAQRTDQVVAIAQENGLDLDNPVDAQAIVTALTKWFIGKAYAKKTKTGKDVMSPVRLSAEEKAELLKSQLPDIVANNRDALIEQFGLASDASDEEIASHVTVDNIATPEAPAYVGAKLASNGNVPGVGLKLSFSDTSTWEQMKSDLEDKTAVKRVFDIDLKGRVVVKLNNGYEDIDVTLYPVGDYTDEKPVRVGKKSADTDAEAAE
;
A
#
# COMPACT_ATOMS: atom_id res chain seq x y z
N MET A 1 8.44 -0.79 -25.51
CA MET A 1 7.47 -0.04 -26.35
C MET A 1 7.89 1.42 -26.44
N LYS A 2 7.76 2.05 -27.62
CA LYS A 2 8.04 3.47 -27.81
C LYS A 2 6.74 4.25 -27.74
N LEU A 3 6.68 5.28 -26.90
CA LEU A 3 5.46 6.06 -26.64
C LEU A 3 5.44 7.43 -27.36
N GLY A 4 6.57 7.91 -27.92
CA GLY A 4 6.63 9.22 -28.56
C GLY A 4 6.15 10.36 -27.64
N ASN A 5 5.50 11.37 -28.23
CA ASN A 5 4.89 12.49 -27.48
C ASN A 5 3.44 12.15 -27.15
N VAL A 6 3.22 11.56 -25.97
CA VAL A 6 1.89 11.16 -25.50
C VAL A 6 1.40 12.12 -24.41
N SER A 7 0.16 12.58 -24.52
CA SER A 7 -0.51 13.31 -23.44
C SER A 7 -1.24 12.33 -22.54
N PHE A 8 -1.21 12.56 -21.23
CA PHE A 8 -1.84 11.73 -20.22
C PHE A 8 -2.99 12.47 -19.53
N GLY A 9 -4.13 11.81 -19.44
CA GLY A 9 -5.31 12.35 -18.76
C GLY A 9 -5.15 12.31 -17.24
N LEU A 10 -4.76 13.43 -16.66
CA LEU A 10 -4.63 13.56 -15.20
C LEU A 10 -5.99 13.67 -14.50
N ASP A 11 -7.05 14.04 -15.21
CA ASP A 11 -8.39 14.23 -14.66
C ASP A 11 -9.08 12.89 -14.32
N SER A 12 -8.56 11.77 -14.83
CA SER A 12 -9.09 10.43 -14.61
C SER A 12 -8.19 9.54 -13.73
N LEU A 13 -7.47 10.13 -12.79
CA LEU A 13 -6.62 9.39 -11.87
C LEU A 13 -7.44 8.56 -10.88
N ASN A 14 -7.14 7.28 -10.78
CA ASN A 14 -7.75 6.37 -9.83
C ASN A 14 -6.83 6.15 -8.62
N VAL A 15 -7.37 6.27 -7.43
CA VAL A 15 -6.65 5.92 -6.20
C VAL A 15 -6.63 4.40 -6.07
N VAL A 16 -5.44 3.83 -6.05
CA VAL A 16 -5.23 2.40 -5.89
C VAL A 16 -4.57 2.17 -4.53
N ALA A 17 -5.20 1.37 -3.69
CA ALA A 17 -4.75 1.15 -2.32
C ALA A 17 -4.61 -0.33 -2.02
N SER A 18 -3.46 -0.71 -1.56
CA SER A 18 -3.23 -2.10 -1.17
C SER A 18 -1.88 -2.29 -0.44
N GLY A 19 -1.51 -3.36 0.19
CA GLY A 19 -0.43 -3.54 1.10
C GLY A 19 0.55 -4.67 1.15
N VAL A 20 1.89 -4.55 1.32
CA VAL A 20 2.86 -5.60 1.73
C VAL A 20 4.27 -5.09 2.12
N LYS A 21 5.14 -5.91 2.72
CA LYS A 21 6.42 -5.57 3.38
C LYS A 21 7.67 -5.81 2.53
N THR A 22 8.60 -4.86 2.46
CA THR A 22 9.95 -5.07 1.89
C THR A 22 11.04 -4.20 2.51
N SER A 23 12.31 -4.56 2.28
CA SER A 23 13.46 -3.83 2.82
C SER A 23 14.52 -3.54 1.76
N THR A 24 14.87 -2.28 1.55
CA THR A 24 16.21 -1.86 1.08
C THR A 24 16.39 -0.34 1.18
N VAL A 25 17.63 0.10 1.21
CA VAL A 25 18.02 1.47 1.45
C VAL A 25 18.66 2.07 0.21
N SER A 26 18.16 3.23 -0.17
CA SER A 26 18.83 4.14 -1.08
C SER A 26 18.56 5.58 -0.61
N ASN A 27 19.51 6.48 -0.79
CA ASN A 27 19.31 7.92 -0.54
C ASN A 27 18.64 8.61 -1.74
N GLU A 28 18.44 7.90 -2.84
CA GLU A 28 17.74 8.41 -4.01
C GLU A 28 16.22 8.34 -3.80
N PRO A 29 15.44 9.18 -4.49
CA PRO A 29 13.99 9.17 -4.37
C PRO A 29 13.39 7.98 -5.12
N GLN A 30 13.22 6.85 -4.42
CA GLN A 30 12.82 5.59 -5.01
C GLN A 30 11.68 4.92 -4.26
N LEU A 31 10.86 4.19 -5.03
CA LEU A 31 9.95 3.18 -4.58
C LEU A 31 10.54 1.80 -4.91
N VAL A 32 10.72 0.97 -3.91
CA VAL A 32 11.37 -0.33 -4.07
C VAL A 32 10.38 -1.46 -3.85
N ALA A 33 10.24 -2.31 -4.84
CA ALA A 33 9.39 -3.48 -4.83
C ALA A 33 10.21 -4.77 -4.81
N LEU A 34 9.87 -5.72 -3.95
CA LEU A 34 10.49 -7.06 -3.92
C LEU A 34 9.57 -8.10 -4.55
N SER A 35 10.18 -9.04 -5.29
CA SER A 35 9.45 -10.00 -6.11
C SER A 35 8.68 -11.07 -5.32
N THR A 36 9.16 -11.44 -4.14
CA THR A 36 8.71 -12.69 -3.50
C THR A 36 7.44 -12.58 -2.65
N LYS A 37 7.10 -11.39 -2.13
CA LYS A 37 5.97 -11.26 -1.18
C LYS A 37 5.17 -9.99 -1.36
N GLY A 38 5.26 -9.39 -2.51
CA GLY A 38 4.62 -8.13 -2.79
C GLY A 38 4.91 -7.08 -1.73
N GLY A 39 5.15 -5.85 -2.10
CA GLY A 39 5.30 -4.78 -1.18
C GLY A 39 6.31 -3.77 -1.59
N PHE A 40 6.10 -2.59 -1.07
CA PHE A 40 6.93 -1.47 -1.40
C PHE A 40 7.62 -0.93 -0.15
N ALA A 41 8.84 -0.48 -0.33
CA ALA A 41 9.49 0.43 0.60
C ALA A 41 9.71 1.76 -0.12
N ILE A 42 9.49 2.87 0.57
CA ILE A 42 9.88 4.19 0.08
C ILE A 42 11.19 4.60 0.73
N THR A 43 12.05 5.24 -0.06
CA THR A 43 13.33 5.71 0.46
C THR A 43 13.16 6.94 1.35
N PRO A 44 14.14 7.27 2.20
CA PRO A 44 14.11 8.47 3.05
C PRO A 44 13.92 9.76 2.26
N ALA A 45 14.45 9.85 1.03
CA ALA A 45 14.26 11.00 0.16
C ALA A 45 12.80 11.25 -0.18
N VAL A 46 12.03 10.18 -0.51
CA VAL A 46 10.59 10.26 -0.78
C VAL A 46 9.82 10.61 0.49
N SER A 47 10.13 9.95 1.61
CA SER A 47 9.47 10.25 2.89
C SER A 47 9.64 11.71 3.30
N LYS A 48 10.84 12.27 3.11
CA LYS A 48 11.13 13.68 3.39
C LYS A 48 10.37 14.62 2.44
N ALA A 49 10.35 14.32 1.14
CA ALA A 49 9.67 15.16 0.15
C ALA A 49 8.16 15.22 0.36
N LEU A 50 7.55 14.11 0.78
CA LEU A 50 6.13 14.01 1.09
C LEU A 50 5.79 14.36 2.55
N ASN A 51 6.79 14.67 3.37
CA ASN A 51 6.64 14.88 4.82
C ASN A 51 5.88 13.73 5.49
N LEU A 52 6.41 12.53 5.33
CA LEU A 52 5.82 11.28 5.83
C LEU A 52 6.61 10.71 7.00
N ALA A 53 5.88 10.24 8.00
CA ALA A 53 6.38 9.48 9.14
C ALA A 53 5.76 8.08 9.22
N SER A 54 6.26 7.25 10.12
CA SER A 54 5.60 5.98 10.45
C SER A 54 4.21 6.26 11.03
N GLY A 55 3.21 5.56 10.52
CA GLY A 55 1.81 5.75 10.88
C GLY A 55 1.03 6.64 9.91
N ASP A 56 1.70 7.47 9.11
CA ASP A 56 1.04 8.21 8.02
C ASP A 56 0.56 7.26 6.91
N ASN A 57 -0.35 7.76 6.08
CA ASN A 57 -0.81 7.03 4.91
C ASN A 57 -0.26 7.65 3.63
N ILE A 58 0.07 6.80 2.68
CA ILE A 58 0.44 7.16 1.31
C ILE A 58 -0.59 6.59 0.34
N MET A 59 -0.86 7.31 -0.72
CA MET A 59 -1.73 6.81 -1.79
C MET A 59 -0.95 6.62 -3.08
N PHE A 60 -1.40 5.61 -3.83
CA PHE A 60 -1.04 5.38 -5.22
C PHE A 60 -2.22 5.77 -6.08
N VAL A 61 -1.92 6.46 -7.17
CA VAL A 61 -2.91 6.94 -8.12
C VAL A 61 -2.42 6.60 -9.52
N ASN A 62 -3.30 6.18 -10.39
CA ASN A 62 -2.98 5.96 -11.79
C ASN A 62 -4.05 6.56 -12.71
N ASN A 63 -3.74 6.64 -13.99
CA ASN A 63 -4.64 7.09 -15.04
C ASN A 63 -5.14 5.94 -15.94
N SER A 64 -5.23 4.71 -15.40
CA SER A 64 -5.62 3.53 -16.19
C SER A 64 -6.97 3.69 -16.89
N SER A 65 -7.97 4.25 -16.21
CA SER A 65 -9.29 4.48 -16.84
C SER A 65 -9.22 5.45 -18.04
N TRP A 66 -8.33 6.44 -17.99
CA TRP A 66 -8.07 7.29 -19.15
C TRP A 66 -7.40 6.47 -20.25
N ALA A 67 -6.37 5.68 -19.95
CA ALA A 67 -5.67 4.85 -20.91
C ALA A 67 -6.60 3.84 -21.60
N GLU A 68 -7.47 3.19 -20.84
CA GLU A 68 -8.51 2.29 -21.34
C GLU A 68 -9.47 3.02 -22.30
N ASN A 69 -9.90 4.22 -21.95
CA ASN A 69 -10.80 5.03 -22.78
C ASN A 69 -10.11 5.48 -24.07
N GLU A 70 -8.83 5.91 -24.02
CA GLU A 70 -8.04 6.26 -25.21
C GLU A 70 -7.95 5.07 -26.18
N VAL A 71 -7.66 3.88 -25.68
CA VAL A 71 -7.59 2.65 -26.48
C VAL A 71 -8.97 2.27 -27.04
N ALA A 72 -10.02 2.36 -26.22
CA ALA A 72 -11.39 2.07 -26.67
C ALA A 72 -11.87 3.03 -27.78
N GLN A 73 -11.48 4.31 -27.69
CA GLN A 73 -11.78 5.32 -28.71
C GLN A 73 -10.85 5.28 -29.92
N ARG A 74 -9.78 4.49 -29.86
CA ARG A 74 -8.75 4.42 -30.93
C ARG A 74 -8.27 5.80 -31.36
N THR A 75 -7.91 6.62 -30.36
CA THR A 75 -7.43 7.97 -30.62
C THR A 75 -6.18 7.98 -31.51
N ASP A 76 -5.90 9.10 -32.17
CA ASP A 76 -4.76 9.20 -33.10
C ASP A 76 -3.44 8.79 -32.44
N GLN A 77 -3.23 9.13 -31.16
CA GLN A 77 -2.03 8.71 -30.43
C GLN A 77 -1.97 7.19 -30.22
N VAL A 78 -3.10 6.53 -29.95
CA VAL A 78 -3.16 5.06 -29.77
C VAL A 78 -2.90 4.36 -31.10
N VAL A 79 -3.49 4.85 -32.19
CA VAL A 79 -3.26 4.32 -33.53
C VAL A 79 -1.79 4.46 -33.92
N ALA A 80 -1.18 5.61 -33.64
CA ALA A 80 0.25 5.83 -33.90
C ALA A 80 1.14 4.88 -33.12
N ILE A 81 0.85 4.66 -31.82
CA ILE A 81 1.58 3.71 -30.97
C ILE A 81 1.43 2.28 -31.52
N ALA A 82 0.22 1.88 -31.88
CA ALA A 82 -0.04 0.55 -32.41
C ALA A 82 0.76 0.31 -33.71
N GLN A 83 0.73 1.26 -34.64
CA GLN A 83 1.48 1.19 -35.89
C GLN A 83 2.99 1.14 -35.69
N GLU A 84 3.53 2.01 -34.80
CA GLU A 84 4.98 2.06 -34.52
C GLU A 84 5.51 0.76 -33.92
N ASN A 85 4.67 0.05 -33.14
CA ASN A 85 5.06 -1.18 -32.45
C ASN A 85 4.52 -2.46 -33.12
N GLY A 86 3.81 -2.36 -34.25
CA GLY A 86 3.25 -3.50 -34.97
C GLY A 86 2.17 -4.24 -34.19
N LEU A 87 1.36 -3.52 -33.40
CA LEU A 87 0.30 -4.07 -32.56
C LEU A 87 -1.06 -3.98 -33.27
N ASP A 88 -1.91 -4.96 -33.03
CA ASP A 88 -3.29 -5.01 -33.54
C ASP A 88 -4.28 -4.58 -32.46
N LEU A 89 -4.98 -3.47 -32.70
CA LEU A 89 -5.99 -2.94 -31.79
C LEU A 89 -7.25 -3.82 -31.66
N ASP A 90 -7.45 -4.76 -32.59
CA ASP A 90 -8.53 -5.75 -32.50
C ASP A 90 -8.12 -6.97 -31.64
N ASN A 91 -6.82 -7.13 -31.37
CA ASN A 91 -6.31 -8.14 -30.46
C ASN A 91 -6.37 -7.63 -29.01
N PRO A 92 -7.14 -8.26 -28.11
CA PRO A 92 -7.24 -7.82 -26.70
C PRO A 92 -5.90 -7.78 -25.96
N VAL A 93 -4.95 -8.65 -26.30
CA VAL A 93 -3.62 -8.68 -25.66
C VAL A 93 -2.80 -7.45 -26.07
N ASP A 94 -2.82 -7.11 -27.33
CA ASP A 94 -2.11 -5.94 -27.86
C ASP A 94 -2.74 -4.63 -27.35
N ALA A 95 -4.07 -4.56 -27.36
CA ALA A 95 -4.80 -3.44 -26.79
C ALA A 95 -4.46 -3.24 -25.29
N GLN A 96 -4.43 -4.32 -24.49
CA GLN A 96 -4.04 -4.27 -23.08
C GLN A 96 -2.57 -3.86 -22.90
N ALA A 97 -1.68 -4.26 -23.81
CA ALA A 97 -0.28 -3.83 -23.78
C ALA A 97 -0.16 -2.31 -23.97
N ILE A 98 -1.00 -1.72 -24.83
CA ILE A 98 -1.04 -0.26 -25.03
C ILE A 98 -1.62 0.43 -23.78
N VAL A 99 -2.70 -0.08 -23.18
CA VAL A 99 -3.25 0.45 -21.91
C VAL A 99 -2.16 0.46 -20.85
N THR A 100 -1.45 -0.63 -20.69
CA THR A 100 -0.36 -0.75 -19.70
C THR A 100 0.75 0.28 -19.96
N ALA A 101 1.14 0.47 -21.20
CA ALA A 101 2.19 1.41 -21.57
C ALA A 101 1.75 2.89 -21.40
N LEU A 102 0.48 3.20 -21.58
CA LEU A 102 -0.09 4.53 -21.37
C LEU A 102 -0.37 4.81 -19.88
N THR A 103 -0.51 3.77 -19.07
CA THR A 103 -0.78 3.93 -17.63
C THR A 103 0.42 4.51 -16.90
N LYS A 104 0.23 5.68 -16.30
CA LYS A 104 1.20 6.33 -15.43
C LYS A 104 0.78 6.20 -13.98
N TRP A 105 1.75 5.97 -13.12
CA TRP A 105 1.58 5.87 -11.69
C TRP A 105 2.10 7.10 -10.99
N PHE A 106 1.44 7.46 -9.90
CA PHE A 106 1.82 8.58 -9.06
C PHE A 106 1.71 8.18 -7.60
N ILE A 107 2.52 8.79 -6.77
CA ILE A 107 2.43 8.68 -5.32
C ILE A 107 2.18 10.05 -4.68
N GLY A 108 1.44 10.05 -3.58
CA GLY A 108 1.16 11.26 -2.82
C GLY A 108 0.84 10.97 -1.36
N LYS A 109 0.87 12.01 -0.53
CA LYS A 109 0.37 11.88 0.84
C LYS A 109 -1.13 11.67 0.79
N ALA A 110 -1.62 10.68 1.53
CA ALA A 110 -3.03 10.38 1.61
C ALA A 110 -3.80 11.46 2.39
N TYR A 111 -5.09 11.55 2.14
CA TYR A 111 -6.01 12.45 2.81
C TYR A 111 -7.13 11.67 3.52
N ALA A 112 -7.72 12.28 4.54
CA ALA A 112 -8.85 11.71 5.25
C ALA A 112 -10.11 11.75 4.40
N LYS A 113 -10.87 10.65 4.41
CA LYS A 113 -12.18 10.58 3.78
C LYS A 113 -13.19 11.39 4.59
N LYS A 114 -14.08 12.09 3.90
CA LYS A 114 -15.15 12.86 4.50
C LYS A 114 -16.53 12.28 4.14
N THR A 115 -17.47 12.43 5.04
CA THR A 115 -18.89 12.21 4.73
C THR A 115 -19.42 13.36 3.87
N LYS A 116 -20.59 13.19 3.26
CA LYS A 116 -21.28 14.26 2.51
C LYS A 116 -21.57 15.53 3.35
N THR A 117 -21.45 15.45 4.66
CA THR A 117 -21.63 16.58 5.60
C THR A 117 -20.30 17.16 6.10
N GLY A 118 -19.16 16.75 5.56
CA GLY A 118 -17.83 17.25 5.90
C GLY A 118 -17.21 16.66 7.16
N LYS A 119 -17.87 15.73 7.85
CA LYS A 119 -17.28 15.02 9.01
C LYS A 119 -16.31 13.94 8.54
N ASP A 120 -15.33 13.60 9.37
CA ASP A 120 -14.45 12.47 9.11
C ASP A 120 -15.25 11.16 9.01
N VAL A 121 -14.93 10.36 8.01
CA VAL A 121 -15.34 8.95 7.98
C VAL A 121 -14.44 8.21 8.95
N MET A 122 -15.04 7.59 9.96
CA MET A 122 -14.30 6.82 10.96
C MET A 122 -14.20 5.36 10.53
N SER A 123 -13.12 4.70 10.91
CA SER A 123 -12.93 3.26 10.69
C SER A 123 -12.23 2.63 11.89
N PRO A 124 -12.52 1.35 12.20
CA PRO A 124 -11.85 0.64 13.27
C PRO A 124 -10.33 0.59 13.07
N VAL A 125 -9.58 0.88 14.12
CA VAL A 125 -8.13 0.78 14.12
C VAL A 125 -7.73 -0.69 14.11
N ARG A 126 -6.85 -1.10 13.20
CA ARG A 126 -6.26 -2.44 13.24
C ARG A 126 -5.26 -2.53 14.38
N LEU A 127 -5.58 -3.35 15.35
CA LEU A 127 -4.74 -3.64 16.52
C LEU A 127 -4.00 -4.98 16.33
N SER A 128 -2.77 -5.06 16.83
CA SER A 128 -2.05 -6.32 16.98
C SER A 128 -2.71 -7.20 18.06
N ALA A 129 -2.28 -8.46 18.16
CA ALA A 129 -2.80 -9.36 19.19
C ALA A 129 -2.47 -8.87 20.62
N GLU A 130 -1.27 -8.30 20.80
CA GLU A 130 -0.85 -7.72 22.07
C GLU A 130 -1.68 -6.49 22.43
N GLU A 131 -1.87 -5.56 21.50
CA GLU A 131 -2.69 -4.36 21.71
C GLU A 131 -4.15 -4.72 22.01
N LYS A 132 -4.71 -5.74 21.35
CA LYS A 132 -6.05 -6.24 21.65
C LYS A 132 -6.14 -6.83 23.06
N ALA A 133 -5.13 -7.58 23.49
CA ALA A 133 -5.07 -8.15 24.82
C ALA A 133 -4.95 -7.07 25.91
N GLU A 134 -4.17 -6.01 25.67
CA GLU A 134 -4.08 -4.87 26.60
C GLU A 134 -5.39 -4.08 26.64
N LEU A 135 -6.02 -3.86 25.49
CA LEU A 135 -7.28 -3.17 25.40
C LEU A 135 -8.40 -3.96 26.11
N LEU A 136 -8.42 -5.30 25.96
CA LEU A 136 -9.33 -6.17 26.69
C LEU A 136 -9.15 -6.00 28.19
N LYS A 137 -7.92 -6.07 28.70
CA LYS A 137 -7.64 -5.89 30.13
C LYS A 137 -8.15 -4.54 30.66
N SER A 138 -8.01 -3.47 29.86
CA SER A 138 -8.44 -2.13 30.27
C SER A 138 -9.96 -1.96 30.23
N GLN A 139 -10.65 -2.61 29.27
CA GLN A 139 -12.11 -2.49 29.10
C GLN A 139 -12.91 -3.55 29.88
N LEU A 140 -12.27 -4.63 30.32
CA LEU A 140 -12.93 -5.79 30.94
C LEU A 140 -13.86 -5.41 32.09
N PRO A 141 -13.45 -4.56 33.07
CA PRO A 141 -14.34 -4.16 34.17
C PRO A 141 -15.62 -3.47 33.67
N ASP A 142 -15.45 -2.56 32.70
CA ASP A 142 -16.57 -1.80 32.13
C ASP A 142 -17.50 -2.69 31.28
N ILE A 143 -16.92 -3.63 30.52
CA ILE A 143 -17.70 -4.60 29.72
C ILE A 143 -18.57 -5.44 30.65
N VAL A 144 -18.02 -5.98 31.71
CA VAL A 144 -18.76 -6.81 32.70
C VAL A 144 -19.81 -5.96 33.39
N ALA A 145 -19.46 -4.78 33.92
CA ALA A 145 -20.38 -3.94 34.67
C ALA A 145 -21.58 -3.45 33.82
N ASN A 146 -21.33 -3.07 32.54
CA ASN A 146 -22.36 -2.49 31.70
C ASN A 146 -23.19 -3.54 30.92
N ASN A 147 -22.72 -4.77 30.80
CA ASN A 147 -23.37 -5.81 29.99
C ASN A 147 -23.65 -7.11 30.74
N ARG A 148 -23.63 -7.09 32.07
CA ARG A 148 -23.71 -8.25 32.94
C ARG A 148 -24.80 -9.25 32.50
N ASP A 149 -26.04 -8.79 32.42
CA ASP A 149 -27.19 -9.66 32.15
C ASP A 149 -27.10 -10.26 30.74
N ALA A 150 -26.68 -9.44 29.75
CA ALA A 150 -26.51 -9.89 28.38
C ALA A 150 -25.36 -10.92 28.24
N LEU A 151 -24.27 -10.75 29.00
CA LEU A 151 -23.15 -11.70 29.01
C LEU A 151 -23.53 -13.02 29.69
N ILE A 152 -24.29 -12.97 30.78
CA ILE A 152 -24.84 -14.17 31.45
C ILE A 152 -25.69 -14.97 30.46
N GLU A 153 -26.59 -14.32 29.75
CA GLU A 153 -27.42 -14.95 28.74
C GLU A 153 -26.58 -15.48 27.56
N GLN A 154 -25.68 -14.67 27.05
CA GLN A 154 -24.80 -15.02 25.91
C GLN A 154 -23.93 -16.25 26.21
N PHE A 155 -23.37 -16.34 27.41
CA PHE A 155 -22.48 -17.43 27.81
C PHE A 155 -23.20 -18.59 28.51
N GLY A 156 -24.50 -18.48 28.75
CA GLY A 156 -25.31 -19.50 29.41
C GLY A 156 -24.91 -19.72 30.88
N LEU A 157 -24.50 -18.66 31.55
CA LEU A 157 -24.09 -18.71 32.95
C LEU A 157 -25.29 -18.65 33.91
N ALA A 158 -25.07 -19.02 35.19
CA ALA A 158 -26.06 -18.85 36.23
C ALA A 158 -26.34 -17.36 36.48
N SER A 159 -27.57 -17.00 36.83
CA SER A 159 -27.97 -15.59 37.07
C SER A 159 -27.21 -14.92 38.22
N ASP A 160 -26.62 -15.72 39.13
CA ASP A 160 -25.80 -15.29 40.25
C ASP A 160 -24.29 -15.46 39.99
N ALA A 161 -23.87 -15.72 38.75
CA ALA A 161 -22.46 -15.83 38.38
C ALA A 161 -21.66 -14.60 38.81
N SER A 162 -20.48 -14.80 39.33
CA SER A 162 -19.61 -13.69 39.75
C SER A 162 -19.05 -12.90 38.57
N ASP A 163 -18.62 -11.66 38.82
CA ASP A 163 -17.99 -10.82 37.79
C ASP A 163 -16.69 -11.45 37.28
N GLU A 164 -15.95 -12.17 38.12
CA GLU A 164 -14.74 -12.91 37.74
C GLU A 164 -15.07 -14.08 36.83
N GLU A 165 -16.18 -14.77 37.07
CA GLU A 165 -16.65 -15.86 36.25
C GLU A 165 -17.07 -15.33 34.85
N ILE A 166 -17.88 -14.27 34.81
CA ILE A 166 -18.29 -13.62 33.57
C ILE A 166 -17.05 -13.12 32.82
N ALA A 167 -16.12 -12.45 33.48
CA ALA A 167 -14.89 -11.92 32.90
C ALA A 167 -14.02 -13.01 32.26
N SER A 168 -14.04 -14.24 32.80
CA SER A 168 -13.27 -15.35 32.22
C SER A 168 -13.78 -15.82 30.85
N HIS A 169 -15.00 -15.49 30.48
CA HIS A 169 -15.61 -15.81 29.18
C HIS A 169 -15.51 -14.67 28.16
N VAL A 170 -15.18 -13.44 28.60
CA VAL A 170 -15.02 -12.28 27.70
C VAL A 170 -13.72 -12.42 26.93
N THR A 171 -13.82 -12.27 25.61
CA THR A 171 -12.69 -12.41 24.68
C THR A 171 -12.41 -11.11 23.95
N VAL A 172 -11.37 -11.09 23.14
CA VAL A 172 -11.01 -9.95 22.27
C VAL A 172 -12.09 -9.58 21.27
N ASP A 173 -13.07 -10.45 21.02
CA ASP A 173 -14.19 -10.17 20.12
C ASP A 173 -15.28 -9.34 20.79
N ASN A 174 -15.25 -9.22 22.13
CA ASN A 174 -16.19 -8.44 22.92
C ASN A 174 -15.72 -6.99 23.15
N ILE A 175 -14.49 -6.64 22.76
CA ILE A 175 -13.95 -5.29 22.98
C ILE A 175 -14.46 -4.28 21.97
N ALA A 176 -14.70 -3.06 22.40
CA ALA A 176 -14.92 -1.92 21.52
C ALA A 176 -13.58 -1.49 20.91
N THR A 177 -13.41 -1.75 19.61
CA THR A 177 -12.21 -1.31 18.90
C THR A 177 -12.25 0.20 18.71
N PRO A 178 -11.19 0.94 19.07
CA PRO A 178 -11.13 2.37 18.85
C PRO A 178 -11.22 2.70 17.35
N GLU A 179 -11.85 3.81 17.05
CA GLU A 179 -11.98 4.31 15.69
C GLU A 179 -11.02 5.48 15.44
N ALA A 180 -10.55 5.59 14.20
CA ALA A 180 -9.74 6.70 13.72
C ALA A 180 -10.25 7.17 12.36
N PRO A 181 -9.91 8.40 11.93
CA PRO A 181 -10.26 8.87 10.59
C PRO A 181 -9.76 7.90 9.52
N ALA A 182 -10.65 7.54 8.60
CA ALA A 182 -10.32 6.70 7.46
C ALA A 182 -9.57 7.54 6.42
N TYR A 183 -8.43 7.05 5.98
CA TYR A 183 -7.64 7.67 4.92
C TYR A 183 -7.77 6.87 3.62
N VAL A 184 -7.60 7.55 2.50
CA VAL A 184 -7.31 6.86 1.23
C VAL A 184 -5.88 6.30 1.31
N GLY A 185 -5.62 5.23 0.53
CA GLY A 185 -4.27 4.68 0.43
C GLY A 185 -3.88 3.72 1.57
N ALA A 186 -2.59 3.50 1.71
CA ALA A 186 -2.02 2.49 2.58
C ALA A 186 -1.21 3.12 3.73
N LYS A 187 -1.30 2.51 4.91
CA LYS A 187 -0.56 2.95 6.10
C LYS A 187 0.91 2.57 6.00
N LEU A 188 1.77 3.53 6.31
CA LEU A 188 3.20 3.33 6.41
C LEU A 188 3.58 2.74 7.77
N ALA A 189 4.42 1.73 7.74
CA ALA A 189 5.01 1.14 8.93
C ALA A 189 6.51 1.46 8.99
N SER A 190 7.04 1.60 10.19
CA SER A 190 8.48 1.65 10.39
C SER A 190 9.13 0.33 9.96
N ASN A 191 10.30 0.42 9.36
CA ASN A 191 11.08 -0.76 9.00
C ASN A 191 11.94 -1.31 10.17
N GLY A 192 11.59 -0.97 11.40
CA GLY A 192 12.37 -1.30 12.57
C GLY A 192 13.57 -0.36 12.75
N ASN A 193 14.44 -0.68 13.69
CA ASN A 193 15.61 0.14 14.07
C ASN A 193 16.82 -0.06 13.14
N VAL A 194 16.63 -0.41 11.89
CA VAL A 194 17.75 -0.55 10.94
C VAL A 194 18.06 0.82 10.35
N PRO A 195 19.22 1.42 10.64
CA PRO A 195 19.59 2.73 10.11
C PRO A 195 19.54 2.74 8.58
N GLY A 196 18.95 3.80 8.02
CA GLY A 196 18.89 4.00 6.59
C GLY A 196 17.81 3.17 5.85
N VAL A 197 16.98 2.43 6.52
CA VAL A 197 15.85 1.72 5.91
C VAL A 197 14.64 2.64 5.88
N GLY A 198 14.04 2.81 4.70
CA GLY A 198 12.86 3.64 4.50
C GLY A 198 11.59 3.07 5.16
N LEU A 199 10.51 3.82 5.05
CA LEU A 199 9.20 3.37 5.51
C LEU A 199 8.68 2.25 4.62
N LYS A 200 7.98 1.30 5.23
CA LYS A 200 7.32 0.18 4.53
C LYS A 200 5.85 0.46 4.33
N LEU A 201 5.36 -0.03 3.21
CA LEU A 201 3.94 -0.05 2.88
C LEU A 201 3.36 -1.42 3.18
N SER A 202 2.22 -1.44 3.84
CA SER A 202 1.41 -2.64 4.00
C SER A 202 0.11 -2.47 3.24
N PHE A 203 -0.11 -3.26 2.20
CA PHE A 203 -1.31 -3.26 1.35
C PHE A 203 -2.23 -4.45 1.65
N SER A 204 -3.50 -4.31 1.60
CA SER A 204 -4.48 -5.39 1.76
C SER A 204 -4.90 -6.04 0.44
N ASP A 205 -4.64 -5.36 -0.68
CA ASP A 205 -4.95 -5.77 -2.03
C ASP A 205 -3.64 -5.90 -2.83
N THR A 206 -3.43 -6.98 -3.54
CA THR A 206 -2.22 -7.26 -4.31
C THR A 206 -2.31 -6.77 -5.76
N SER A 207 -3.48 -6.31 -6.20
CA SER A 207 -3.74 -5.93 -7.59
C SER A 207 -2.80 -4.83 -8.10
N THR A 208 -2.55 -3.80 -7.30
CA THR A 208 -1.58 -2.73 -7.63
C THR A 208 -0.19 -3.28 -7.86
N TRP A 209 0.23 -4.16 -6.99
CA TRP A 209 1.51 -4.81 -7.04
C TRP A 209 1.66 -5.67 -8.28
N GLU A 210 0.65 -6.47 -8.59
CA GLU A 210 0.63 -7.33 -9.75
C GLU A 210 0.64 -6.54 -11.05
N GLN A 211 -0.10 -5.42 -11.12
CA GLN A 211 -0.07 -4.52 -12.26
C GLN A 211 1.31 -3.89 -12.48
N MET A 212 1.96 -3.40 -11.41
CA MET A 212 3.30 -2.81 -11.51
C MET A 212 4.40 -3.84 -11.82
N LYS A 213 4.09 -5.12 -11.75
CA LYS A 213 5.00 -6.24 -12.02
C LYS A 213 4.53 -7.19 -13.10
N SER A 214 3.52 -6.84 -13.85
CA SER A 214 2.87 -7.74 -14.81
C SER A 214 3.82 -8.36 -15.85
N ASP A 215 4.90 -7.67 -16.15
CA ASP A 215 5.93 -8.08 -17.12
C ASP A 215 7.13 -8.82 -16.51
N LEU A 216 7.13 -9.07 -15.19
CA LEU A 216 8.19 -9.87 -14.55
C LEU A 216 7.93 -11.36 -14.74
N GLU A 217 8.77 -11.99 -15.56
CA GLU A 217 8.73 -13.43 -15.82
C GLU A 217 9.17 -14.27 -14.61
N ASP A 218 10.23 -13.85 -13.92
CA ASP A 218 10.73 -14.52 -12.70
C ASP A 218 10.38 -13.71 -11.45
N LYS A 219 9.34 -14.15 -10.75
CA LYS A 219 8.83 -13.52 -9.53
C LYS A 219 9.70 -13.77 -8.29
N THR A 220 10.75 -14.59 -8.36
CA THR A 220 11.41 -15.11 -7.16
C THR A 220 12.74 -14.45 -6.81
N ALA A 221 13.39 -13.75 -7.73
CA ALA A 221 14.78 -13.33 -7.57
C ALA A 221 15.06 -11.87 -7.90
N VAL A 222 14.04 -11.07 -8.16
CA VAL A 222 14.22 -9.70 -8.66
C VAL A 222 13.66 -8.67 -7.68
N LYS A 223 14.45 -7.65 -7.42
CA LYS A 223 14.04 -6.42 -6.75
C LYS A 223 13.79 -5.37 -7.82
N ARG A 224 12.57 -4.90 -7.95
CA ARG A 224 12.21 -3.82 -8.88
C ARG A 224 12.30 -2.48 -8.18
N VAL A 225 13.05 -1.56 -8.76
CA VAL A 225 13.26 -0.21 -8.25
C VAL A 225 12.66 0.77 -9.22
N PHE A 226 11.72 1.58 -8.75
CA PHE A 226 11.11 2.66 -9.51
C PHE A 226 11.68 4.00 -9.05
N ASP A 227 12.12 4.83 -9.96
CA ASP A 227 12.52 6.19 -9.64
C ASP A 227 11.29 7.08 -9.42
N ILE A 228 11.37 7.99 -8.45
CA ILE A 228 10.32 8.96 -8.17
C ILE A 228 10.80 10.34 -8.62
N ASP A 229 10.10 10.92 -9.57
CA ASP A 229 10.42 12.27 -10.03
C ASP A 229 9.89 13.33 -9.07
N LEU A 230 10.73 13.74 -8.13
CA LEU A 230 10.39 14.80 -7.16
C LEU A 230 10.29 16.20 -7.79
N LYS A 231 10.79 16.40 -9.01
CA LYS A 231 10.71 17.67 -9.73
C LYS A 231 9.46 17.77 -10.59
N GLY A 232 9.01 16.64 -11.14
CA GLY A 232 7.83 16.53 -11.99
C GLY A 232 6.52 16.47 -11.21
N ARG A 233 6.47 17.07 -10.00
CA ARG A 233 5.25 17.06 -9.20
C ARG A 233 4.07 17.70 -9.94
N VAL A 234 2.91 17.10 -9.77
CA VAL A 234 1.63 17.64 -10.26
C VAL A 234 0.69 17.90 -9.09
N VAL A 235 -0.18 18.89 -9.23
CA VAL A 235 -1.26 19.14 -8.26
C VAL A 235 -2.57 18.82 -8.97
N VAL A 236 -3.33 17.90 -8.38
CA VAL A 236 -4.62 17.47 -8.92
C VAL A 236 -5.73 17.72 -7.90
N LYS A 237 -6.94 17.95 -8.38
CA LYS A 237 -8.14 18.02 -7.54
C LYS A 237 -8.71 16.62 -7.38
N LEU A 238 -8.77 16.14 -6.15
CA LEU A 238 -9.41 14.87 -5.81
C LEU A 238 -10.54 15.12 -4.82
N ASN A 239 -11.65 14.40 -4.99
CA ASN A 239 -12.79 14.53 -4.09
C ASN A 239 -12.57 13.68 -2.84
N ASN A 240 -12.64 14.31 -1.67
CA ASN A 240 -12.47 13.62 -0.38
C ASN A 240 -13.78 13.01 0.17
N GLY A 241 -14.88 13.17 -0.57
CA GLY A 241 -16.25 12.76 -0.19
C GLY A 241 -17.16 13.94 0.16
N TYR A 242 -16.58 15.11 0.40
CA TYR A 242 -17.31 16.36 0.72
C TYR A 242 -16.96 17.49 -0.27
N GLU A 243 -15.68 17.68 -0.55
CA GLU A 243 -15.18 18.75 -1.39
C GLU A 243 -13.97 18.29 -2.19
N ASP A 244 -13.64 19.04 -3.23
CA ASP A 244 -12.42 18.83 -4.00
C ASP A 244 -11.25 19.49 -3.29
N ILE A 245 -10.21 18.72 -3.06
CA ILE A 245 -8.98 19.15 -2.40
C ILE A 245 -7.80 19.10 -3.36
N ASP A 246 -6.86 20.01 -3.21
CA ASP A 246 -5.62 19.99 -3.97
C ASP A 246 -4.65 18.97 -3.36
N VAL A 247 -4.26 18.00 -4.15
CA VAL A 247 -3.34 16.94 -3.75
C VAL A 247 -2.09 16.97 -4.60
N THR A 248 -0.93 17.00 -3.95
CA THR A 248 0.36 16.93 -4.63
C THR A 248 0.74 15.48 -4.87
N LEU A 249 1.00 15.17 -6.13
CA LEU A 249 1.41 13.85 -6.60
C LEU A 249 2.79 13.94 -7.26
N TYR A 250 3.57 12.86 -7.12
CA TYR A 250 4.87 12.69 -7.75
C TYR A 250 4.84 11.51 -8.71
N PRO A 251 5.27 11.69 -9.96
CA PRO A 251 5.32 10.60 -10.92
C PRO A 251 6.22 9.46 -10.45
N VAL A 252 5.74 8.25 -10.64
CA VAL A 252 6.54 7.03 -10.56
C VAL A 252 7.10 6.82 -11.97
N GLY A 253 8.40 6.92 -12.11
CA GLY A 253 9.10 6.79 -13.37
C GLY A 253 9.36 5.34 -13.77
N ASP A 254 10.28 5.18 -14.70
CA ASP A 254 10.71 3.87 -15.15
C ASP A 254 11.36 3.06 -14.01
N TYR A 255 11.44 1.77 -14.21
CA TYR A 255 12.02 0.86 -13.22
C TYR A 255 13.28 0.19 -13.72
N THR A 256 14.09 -0.25 -12.76
CA THR A 256 15.24 -1.13 -12.98
C THR A 256 15.08 -2.38 -12.15
N ASP A 257 15.30 -3.54 -12.76
CA ASP A 257 15.26 -4.81 -12.07
C ASP A 257 16.67 -5.21 -11.61
N GLU A 258 16.83 -5.32 -10.29
CA GLU A 258 18.09 -5.69 -9.66
C GLU A 258 17.99 -7.11 -9.08
N LYS A 259 18.98 -7.94 -9.33
CA LYS A 259 19.09 -9.23 -8.63
C LYS A 259 19.47 -8.96 -7.16
N PRO A 260 18.74 -9.53 -6.18
CA PRO A 260 19.09 -9.37 -4.78
C PRO A 260 20.50 -9.87 -4.53
N VAL A 261 21.36 -9.04 -3.95
CA VAL A 261 22.68 -9.47 -3.49
C VAL A 261 22.46 -10.49 -2.38
N ARG A 262 22.78 -11.76 -2.64
CA ARG A 262 22.84 -12.76 -1.59
C ARG A 262 24.02 -12.41 -0.70
N VAL A 263 23.74 -11.85 0.47
CA VAL A 263 24.75 -11.78 1.54
C VAL A 263 25.07 -13.24 1.89
N GLY A 264 26.21 -13.71 1.41
CA GLY A 264 26.68 -15.06 1.69
C GLY A 264 26.71 -15.25 3.21
N LYS A 265 26.07 -16.30 3.74
CA LYS A 265 26.46 -16.82 5.04
C LYS A 265 27.98 -17.02 4.98
N LYS A 266 28.73 -16.28 5.80
CA LYS A 266 30.11 -16.68 6.10
C LYS A 266 30.02 -18.14 6.54
N SER A 267 30.54 -19.02 5.74
CA SER A 267 30.84 -20.41 6.14
C SER A 267 31.80 -20.30 7.32
N ALA A 268 31.28 -20.56 8.50
CA ALA A 268 32.12 -20.92 9.65
C ALA A 268 32.58 -22.37 9.40
N ASP A 269 33.54 -22.54 8.54
CA ASP A 269 34.26 -23.80 8.40
C ASP A 269 35.68 -23.49 7.88
N THR A 270 36.60 -23.98 8.58
CA THR A 270 38.05 -24.10 8.35
C THR A 270 38.90 -23.29 9.33
N ASP A 271 38.96 -23.77 10.56
CA ASP A 271 40.19 -23.73 11.33
C ASP A 271 40.20 -24.94 12.30
N ALA A 272 40.42 -26.13 11.75
CA ALA A 272 40.76 -27.32 12.50
C ALA A 272 41.55 -28.27 11.59
N GLU A 273 42.81 -27.89 11.30
CA GLU A 273 43.86 -28.84 10.90
C GLU A 273 45.18 -28.09 10.77
N ALA A 274 45.92 -28.03 11.84
CA ALA A 274 47.39 -27.99 11.86
C ALA A 274 47.88 -28.05 13.33
N ALA A 275 47.86 -29.28 13.88
CA ALA A 275 48.67 -29.65 15.01
C ALA A 275 49.03 -31.11 14.87
N GLU A 276 50.09 -31.39 14.13
CA GLU A 276 51.05 -32.48 14.35
C GLU A 276 52.46 -32.01 13.96
#